data_bcedc0e741e9ae90383d6fa92d4f712c
#
_entry.id   bcedc0e741e9ae90383d6fa92d4f712c
#
_cell.length_a   1.000
_cell.length_b   1.000
_cell.length_c   1.000
_cell.angle_alpha   90.00
_cell.angle_beta   90.00
_cell.angle_gamma   90.00
#
_symmetry.space_group_name_H-M   'P 1'
#
loop_
_entity.id
_entity.type
_entity.pdbx_description
1 polymer ?
#
loop_
_entity_poly.entity_id
_entity_poly.type
_entity_poly.pdbx_seq_one_letter_code
_entity_poly.pdbx_strand_id
1 'polypeptide(L)'
;MGDINASYNWAIDTCNRPDVGYSQAYRDQQTVNGITYYDCSSFIWYALKAGGFVGIGNSPFVTANMRGILTSAGFTEYDAQSVAWEPGDIVWRKGHTEMVYDGHITMGAHTAHAPLADQVSIRDRPVSNTSFTRILKYGGAAPTPPPTPGGGTGNFSPSTSFGNTGKEVFKVTSKEIIKAFQSILKANGYYKGQIDGLMGPLTREALRKAGVK
;
A
#
# COMPACT_ATOMS: atom_id res chain seq x y z
N MET A 1 -14.36 11.50 13.48
CA MET A 1 -13.84 10.15 13.60
C MET A 1 -13.08 9.88 12.30
N GLY A 2 -11.86 9.37 12.35
CA GLY A 2 -11.09 9.11 11.13
C GLY A 2 -11.64 7.91 10.35
N ASP A 3 -11.34 7.87 9.05
CA ASP A 3 -11.67 6.75 8.15
C ASP A 3 -10.37 6.00 7.77
N ILE A 4 -10.21 4.80 8.31
CA ILE A 4 -9.02 3.97 8.03
C ILE A 4 -9.02 3.44 6.59
N ASN A 5 -10.20 3.28 5.96
CA ASN A 5 -10.28 2.88 4.55
C ASN A 5 -9.74 3.98 3.63
N ALA A 6 -10.08 5.25 3.92
CA ALA A 6 -9.55 6.38 3.16
C ALA A 6 -8.03 6.51 3.36
N SER A 7 -7.52 6.30 4.58
CA SER A 7 -6.07 6.26 4.87
C SER A 7 -5.37 5.15 4.10
N TYR A 8 -5.95 3.97 4.10
CA TYR A 8 -5.43 2.78 3.40
C TYR A 8 -5.37 3.00 1.88
N ASN A 9 -6.45 3.53 1.29
CA ASN A 9 -6.49 3.82 -0.14
C ASN A 9 -5.46 4.89 -0.53
N TRP A 10 -5.32 5.96 0.26
CA TRP A 10 -4.28 6.97 0.04
C TRP A 10 -2.87 6.35 0.06
N ALA A 11 -2.61 5.43 0.99
CA ALA A 11 -1.33 4.74 1.10
C ALA A 11 -1.05 3.88 -0.14
N ILE A 12 -2.04 3.13 -0.64
CA ILE A 12 -1.94 2.38 -1.90
C ILE A 12 -1.63 3.31 -3.07
N ASP A 13 -2.42 4.37 -3.23
CA ASP A 13 -2.28 5.31 -4.34
C ASP A 13 -0.88 5.97 -4.30
N THR A 14 -0.41 6.35 -3.12
CA THR A 14 0.93 6.92 -2.95
C THR A 14 2.03 5.92 -3.28
N CYS A 15 1.92 4.67 -2.84
CA CYS A 15 2.89 3.61 -3.17
C CYS A 15 2.91 3.27 -4.67
N ASN A 16 1.85 3.58 -5.40
CA ASN A 16 1.76 3.34 -6.85
C ASN A 16 2.27 4.52 -7.69
N ARG A 17 2.64 5.64 -7.09
CA ARG A 17 3.19 6.80 -7.80
C ARG A 17 4.65 6.58 -8.19
N PRO A 18 5.08 6.98 -9.40
CA PRO A 18 6.48 6.89 -9.82
C PRO A 18 7.37 8.02 -9.28
N ASP A 19 6.74 9.09 -8.75
CA ASP A 19 7.37 10.34 -8.34
C ASP A 19 7.42 10.49 -6.81
N VAL A 20 7.56 9.38 -6.08
CA VAL A 20 7.70 9.38 -4.62
C VAL A 20 9.02 8.72 -4.20
N GLY A 21 9.60 9.21 -3.10
CA GLY A 21 10.86 8.72 -2.58
C GLY A 21 10.95 8.79 -1.06
N TYR A 22 11.99 8.18 -0.52
CA TYR A 22 12.29 8.20 0.91
C TYR A 22 13.31 9.28 1.24
N SER A 23 13.00 10.14 2.19
CA SER A 23 13.99 11.06 2.77
C SER A 23 13.61 11.46 4.19
N GLN A 24 14.57 11.42 5.12
CA GLN A 24 14.37 11.99 6.45
C GLN A 24 14.49 13.52 6.45
N ALA A 25 15.28 14.10 5.54
CA ALA A 25 15.46 15.54 5.44
C ALA A 25 14.24 16.23 4.81
N TYR A 26 13.59 15.57 3.83
CA TYR A 26 12.45 16.11 3.09
C TYR A 26 11.13 15.40 3.45
N ARG A 27 11.07 14.79 4.62
CA ARG A 27 9.98 13.91 5.09
C ARG A 27 8.60 14.56 5.15
N ASP A 28 8.54 15.89 5.13
CA ASP A 28 7.30 16.66 5.23
C ASP A 28 6.66 16.91 3.86
N GLN A 29 6.57 15.87 3.06
CA GLN A 29 5.95 15.89 1.73
C GLN A 29 6.59 16.94 0.79
N GLN A 30 7.86 17.27 1.02
CA GLN A 30 8.55 18.22 0.16
C GLN A 30 8.84 17.59 -1.20
N THR A 31 8.66 18.38 -2.26
CA THR A 31 8.96 17.97 -3.62
C THR A 31 10.29 18.60 -4.06
N VAL A 32 11.27 17.77 -4.36
CA VAL A 32 12.58 18.18 -4.84
C VAL A 32 12.87 17.45 -6.16
N ASN A 33 13.20 18.20 -7.21
CA ASN A 33 13.43 17.67 -8.56
C ASN A 33 12.29 16.77 -9.07
N GLY A 34 11.05 17.12 -8.77
CA GLY A 34 9.86 16.37 -9.19
C GLY A 34 9.55 15.12 -8.36
N ILE A 35 10.34 14.82 -7.32
CA ILE A 35 10.10 13.69 -6.40
C ILE A 35 9.57 14.21 -5.08
N THR A 36 8.43 13.66 -4.64
CA THR A 36 7.81 13.95 -3.34
C THR A 36 8.32 12.96 -2.30
N TYR A 37 8.82 13.47 -1.17
CA TYR A 37 9.51 12.65 -0.18
C TYR A 37 8.72 12.43 1.10
N TYR A 38 8.87 11.22 1.63
CA TYR A 38 8.37 10.77 2.93
C TYR A 38 9.47 10.01 3.68
N ASP A 39 9.41 9.97 5.02
CA ASP A 39 10.00 8.89 5.80
C ASP A 39 8.91 7.91 6.26
N CYS A 40 9.27 6.84 6.96
CA CYS A 40 8.32 5.81 7.38
C CYS A 40 7.18 6.37 8.24
N SER A 41 7.48 7.26 9.16
CA SER A 41 6.49 7.82 10.09
C SER A 41 5.68 8.95 9.47
N SER A 42 6.26 9.78 8.63
CA SER A 42 5.51 10.83 7.93
C SER A 42 4.55 10.23 6.89
N PHE A 43 4.93 9.16 6.21
CA PHE A 43 4.02 8.44 5.31
C PHE A 43 2.74 8.00 6.04
N ILE A 44 2.87 7.39 7.22
CA ILE A 44 1.72 6.99 8.05
C ILE A 44 0.91 8.23 8.47
N TRP A 45 1.57 9.31 8.88
CA TRP A 45 0.88 10.53 9.28
C TRP A 45 0.04 11.11 8.13
N TYR A 46 0.60 11.21 6.91
CA TYR A 46 -0.13 11.71 5.73
C TYR A 46 -1.28 10.80 5.33
N ALA A 47 -1.11 9.48 5.42
CA ALA A 47 -2.19 8.52 5.19
C ALA A 47 -3.36 8.77 6.16
N LEU A 48 -3.07 8.93 7.45
CA LEU A 48 -4.08 9.19 8.47
C LEU A 48 -4.73 10.58 8.30
N LYS A 49 -3.97 11.61 7.89
CA LYS A 49 -4.54 12.92 7.56
C LYS A 49 -5.50 12.84 6.38
N ALA A 50 -5.17 12.08 5.34
CA ALA A 50 -6.06 11.83 4.20
C ALA A 50 -7.35 11.12 4.62
N GLY A 51 -7.29 10.24 5.62
CA GLY A 51 -8.45 9.62 6.26
C GLY A 51 -9.19 10.51 7.26
N GLY A 52 -8.83 11.78 7.38
CA GLY A 52 -9.53 12.72 8.26
C GLY A 52 -9.32 12.49 9.76
N PHE A 53 -8.26 11.78 10.15
CA PHE A 53 -7.92 11.60 11.56
C PHE A 53 -7.56 12.93 12.22
N VAL A 54 -8.20 13.21 13.36
CA VAL A 54 -7.91 14.35 14.24
C VAL A 54 -7.14 13.88 15.47
N GLY A 55 -6.48 14.80 16.16
CA GLY A 55 -5.70 14.46 17.36
C GLY A 55 -4.33 13.84 17.08
N ILE A 56 -3.92 13.73 15.83
CA ILE A 56 -2.60 13.22 15.44
C ILE A 56 -1.54 14.33 15.25
N GLY A 57 -1.85 15.54 15.70
CA GLY A 57 -0.98 16.71 15.56
C GLY A 57 -1.11 17.41 14.20
N ASN A 58 -0.46 18.59 14.09
CA ASN A 58 -0.48 19.44 12.90
C ASN A 58 0.73 19.23 11.99
N SER A 59 1.68 18.42 12.40
CA SER A 59 2.88 18.04 11.64
C SER A 59 3.19 16.56 11.83
N PRO A 60 3.92 15.94 10.89
CA PRO A 60 4.25 14.52 10.97
C PRO A 60 4.95 14.15 12.27
N PHE A 61 4.44 13.12 12.95
CA PHE A 61 5.08 12.52 14.10
C PHE A 61 6.35 11.74 13.70
N VAL A 62 7.13 11.33 14.68
CA VAL A 62 8.26 10.41 14.51
C VAL A 62 7.94 9.07 15.15
N THR A 63 8.67 8.01 14.78
CA THR A 63 8.45 6.67 15.34
C THR A 63 8.56 6.62 16.87
N ALA A 64 9.32 7.54 17.48
CA ALA A 64 9.50 7.60 18.93
C ALA A 64 8.24 8.02 19.70
N ASN A 65 7.39 8.87 19.12
CA ASN A 65 6.20 9.42 19.80
C ASN A 65 4.86 8.97 19.19
N MET A 66 4.87 8.37 17.98
CA MET A 66 3.65 8.06 17.24
C MET A 66 2.70 7.13 18.00
N ARG A 67 3.22 6.15 18.74
CA ARG A 67 2.39 5.19 19.47
C ARG A 67 1.46 5.87 20.48
N GLY A 68 2.00 6.75 21.31
CA GLY A 68 1.19 7.52 22.27
C GLY A 68 0.19 8.45 21.59
N ILE A 69 0.58 9.08 20.48
CA ILE A 69 -0.31 9.93 19.69
C ILE A 69 -1.46 9.11 19.10
N LEU A 70 -1.16 7.96 18.49
CA LEU A 70 -2.16 7.11 17.85
C LEU A 70 -3.11 6.48 18.86
N THR A 71 -2.61 6.03 20.02
CA THR A 71 -3.48 5.51 21.09
C THR A 71 -4.42 6.61 21.62
N SER A 72 -3.94 7.84 21.76
CA SER A 72 -4.80 8.99 22.10
C SER A 72 -5.81 9.34 21.02
N ALA A 73 -5.52 9.00 19.75
CA ALA A 73 -6.41 9.21 18.60
C ALA A 73 -7.39 8.05 18.37
N GLY A 74 -7.45 7.06 19.28
CA GLY A 74 -8.42 5.97 19.27
C GLY A 74 -7.90 4.65 18.69
N PHE A 75 -6.59 4.52 18.45
CA PHE A 75 -5.99 3.22 18.12
C PHE A 75 -5.76 2.39 19.39
N THR A 76 -5.94 1.09 19.29
CA THR A 76 -5.57 0.13 20.33
C THR A 76 -4.25 -0.55 19.94
N GLU A 77 -3.31 -0.56 20.87
CA GLU A 77 -2.00 -1.19 20.67
C GLU A 77 -1.96 -2.61 21.19
N TYR A 78 -1.38 -3.51 20.39
CA TYR A 78 -1.15 -4.91 20.75
C TYR A 78 0.32 -5.30 20.49
N ASP A 79 0.74 -6.44 21.05
CA ASP A 79 1.93 -7.13 20.55
C ASP A 79 1.69 -7.64 19.14
N ALA A 80 2.60 -7.34 18.22
CA ALA A 80 2.40 -7.66 16.81
C ALA A 80 2.31 -9.16 16.53
N GLN A 81 2.78 -10.01 17.45
CA GLN A 81 2.75 -11.47 17.32
C GLN A 81 1.51 -12.09 17.98
N SER A 82 0.76 -11.31 18.75
CA SER A 82 -0.39 -11.82 19.52
C SER A 82 -1.73 -11.71 18.80
N VAL A 83 -1.80 -10.99 17.68
CA VAL A 83 -3.03 -10.73 16.94
C VAL A 83 -2.82 -10.89 15.44
N ALA A 84 -3.89 -11.20 14.71
CA ALA A 84 -3.87 -11.19 13.26
C ALA A 84 -3.64 -9.75 12.74
N TRP A 85 -2.86 -9.64 11.67
CA TRP A 85 -2.65 -8.38 10.96
C TRP A 85 -3.73 -8.21 9.90
N GLU A 86 -4.37 -7.07 9.91
CA GLU A 86 -5.45 -6.73 8.99
C GLU A 86 -5.10 -5.50 8.16
N PRO A 87 -5.62 -5.37 6.93
CA PRO A 87 -5.40 -4.19 6.11
C PRO A 87 -5.69 -2.90 6.87
N GLY A 88 -4.80 -1.91 6.73
CA GLY A 88 -4.91 -0.63 7.43
C GLY A 88 -4.32 -0.60 8.84
N ASP A 89 -3.99 -1.74 9.43
CA ASP A 89 -3.25 -1.78 10.70
C ASP A 89 -1.88 -1.12 10.52
N ILE A 90 -1.38 -0.50 11.60
CA ILE A 90 -0.07 0.14 11.59
C ILE A 90 0.89 -0.71 12.42
N VAL A 91 1.90 -1.28 11.77
CA VAL A 91 2.95 -2.06 12.44
C VAL A 91 4.13 -1.18 12.80
N TRP A 92 4.71 -1.42 13.97
CA TRP A 92 5.77 -0.59 14.55
C TRP A 92 6.88 -1.41 15.18
N ARG A 93 8.10 -0.95 14.98
CA ARG A 93 9.28 -1.30 15.78
C ARG A 93 10.10 -0.04 16.04
N LYS A 94 11.04 -0.09 16.97
CA LYS A 94 11.94 1.05 17.21
C LYS A 94 12.61 1.49 15.90
N GLY A 95 12.39 2.75 15.54
CA GLY A 95 12.98 3.37 14.36
C GLY A 95 12.28 3.07 13.01
N HIS A 96 11.19 2.28 12.99
CA HIS A 96 10.48 2.00 11.74
C HIS A 96 8.99 1.68 11.93
N THR A 97 8.19 2.02 10.94
CA THR A 97 6.74 1.75 10.90
C THR A 97 6.27 1.59 9.46
N GLU A 98 5.25 0.78 9.26
CA GLU A 98 4.59 0.55 7.97
C GLU A 98 3.09 0.34 8.19
N MET A 99 2.28 0.41 7.13
CA MET A 99 0.88 0.03 7.15
C MET A 99 0.71 -1.38 6.57
N VAL A 100 -0.14 -2.18 7.16
CA VAL A 100 -0.47 -3.52 6.64
C VAL A 100 -1.27 -3.35 5.35
N TYR A 101 -0.79 -3.99 4.28
CA TYR A 101 -1.51 -4.07 3.00
C TYR A 101 -2.43 -5.30 2.97
N ASP A 102 -1.87 -6.50 3.23
CA ASP A 102 -2.63 -7.75 3.29
C ASP A 102 -1.82 -8.82 4.04
N GLY A 103 -2.36 -9.38 5.11
CA GLY A 103 -1.64 -10.32 5.96
C GLY A 103 -0.30 -9.75 6.42
N HIS A 104 0.81 -10.40 6.07
CA HIS A 104 2.16 -9.93 6.39
C HIS A 104 2.82 -9.11 5.27
N ILE A 105 2.10 -8.73 4.23
CA ILE A 105 2.56 -7.74 3.25
C ILE A 105 2.27 -6.35 3.78
N THR A 106 3.27 -5.50 3.80
CA THR A 106 3.18 -4.13 4.29
C THR A 106 3.48 -3.12 3.18
N MET A 107 3.08 -1.88 3.39
CA MET A 107 3.33 -0.75 2.50
C MET A 107 3.79 0.47 3.29
N GLY A 108 4.62 1.30 2.65
CA GLY A 108 5.14 2.49 3.28
C GLY A 108 6.40 3.04 2.65
N ALA A 109 7.03 3.98 3.34
CA ALA A 109 8.35 4.51 2.99
C ALA A 109 9.43 3.71 3.73
N HIS A 110 10.26 2.99 2.97
CA HIS A 110 11.14 1.95 3.53
C HIS A 110 12.57 2.42 3.78
N THR A 111 13.27 2.94 2.74
CA THR A 111 14.67 3.32 2.83
C THR A 111 15.10 4.15 1.62
N ALA A 112 16.04 5.08 1.83
CA ALA A 112 16.68 5.85 0.75
C ALA A 112 17.71 5.04 -0.06
N HIS A 113 18.12 3.87 0.42
CA HIS A 113 19.18 3.06 -0.22
C HIS A 113 18.66 2.12 -1.32
N ALA A 114 17.34 2.03 -1.48
CA ALA A 114 16.73 1.25 -2.55
C ALA A 114 16.60 2.09 -3.85
N PRO A 115 16.39 1.44 -5.02
CA PRO A 115 15.93 2.14 -6.21
C PRO A 115 14.67 2.97 -5.91
N LEU A 116 14.51 4.13 -6.58
CA LEU A 116 13.41 5.05 -6.28
C LEU A 116 12.03 4.36 -6.23
N ALA A 117 11.79 3.43 -7.15
CA ALA A 117 10.54 2.68 -7.21
C ALA A 117 10.24 1.80 -5.98
N ASP A 118 11.27 1.51 -5.17
CA ASP A 118 11.18 0.63 -4.00
C ASP A 118 11.27 1.42 -2.69
N GLN A 119 11.57 2.72 -2.77
CA GLN A 119 11.71 3.57 -1.58
C GLN A 119 10.38 3.79 -0.87
N VAL A 120 9.30 4.01 -1.64
CA VAL A 120 7.91 4.09 -1.16
C VAL A 120 7.09 3.12 -1.99
N SER A 121 6.69 2.00 -1.40
CA SER A 121 6.09 0.91 -2.17
C SER A 121 5.25 -0.04 -1.30
N ILE A 122 4.41 -0.85 -1.95
CA ILE A 122 3.87 -2.08 -1.37
C ILE A 122 4.95 -3.14 -1.53
N ARG A 123 5.29 -3.86 -0.46
CA ARG A 123 6.30 -4.92 -0.52
C ARG A 123 5.87 -6.05 -1.46
N ASP A 124 6.83 -6.64 -2.13
CA ASP A 124 6.62 -7.76 -3.07
C ASP A 124 6.51 -9.12 -2.36
N ARG A 125 6.85 -9.17 -1.07
CA ARG A 125 6.81 -10.40 -0.26
C ARG A 125 6.44 -10.09 1.20
N PRO A 126 5.88 -11.07 1.93
CA PRO A 126 5.57 -10.93 3.33
C PRO A 126 6.82 -10.62 4.16
N VAL A 127 6.66 -9.75 5.17
CA VAL A 127 7.66 -9.55 6.22
C VAL A 127 7.56 -10.68 7.25
N SER A 128 8.67 -10.97 7.94
CA SER A 128 8.62 -11.90 9.08
C SER A 128 7.70 -11.34 10.17
N ASN A 129 6.92 -12.20 10.81
CA ASN A 129 6.06 -11.83 11.94
C ASN A 129 6.84 -11.22 13.12
N THR A 130 8.15 -11.48 13.22
CA THR A 130 9.05 -10.89 14.22
C THR A 130 9.67 -9.56 13.79
N SER A 131 9.42 -9.09 12.57
CA SER A 131 9.99 -7.82 12.06
C SER A 131 9.47 -6.60 12.78
N PHE A 132 8.29 -6.68 13.38
CA PHE A 132 7.66 -5.62 14.15
C PHE A 132 7.28 -6.13 15.54
N THR A 133 7.30 -5.23 16.53
CA THR A 133 7.03 -5.58 17.92
C THR A 133 5.66 -5.12 18.41
N ARG A 134 5.08 -4.14 17.73
CA ARG A 134 3.74 -3.59 18.05
C ARG A 134 2.91 -3.44 16.79
N ILE A 135 1.60 -3.55 16.98
CA ILE A 135 0.59 -3.26 15.98
C ILE A 135 -0.46 -2.35 16.59
N LEU A 136 -0.86 -1.32 15.87
CA LEU A 136 -1.90 -0.39 16.28
C LEU A 136 -3.09 -0.58 15.36
N LYS A 137 -4.22 -0.95 15.95
CA LYS A 137 -5.49 -1.23 15.25
C LYS A 137 -6.49 -0.12 15.53
N TYR A 138 -7.16 0.37 14.50
CA TYR A 138 -8.24 1.33 14.67
C TYR A 138 -9.58 0.61 14.75
N GLY A 139 -10.39 0.93 15.76
CA GLY A 139 -11.64 0.23 16.10
C GLY A 139 -12.82 0.44 15.12
N GLY A 140 -12.55 0.52 13.82
CA GLY A 140 -13.53 0.47 12.73
C GLY A 140 -13.47 -0.89 12.02
N ALA A 141 -14.43 -1.15 11.11
CA ALA A 141 -14.31 -2.30 10.21
C ALA A 141 -12.99 -2.20 9.43
N ALA A 142 -12.19 -3.27 9.46
CA ALA A 142 -10.96 -3.34 8.69
C ALA A 142 -11.25 -3.04 7.21
N PRO A 143 -10.38 -2.28 6.52
CA PRO A 143 -10.48 -2.13 5.09
C PRO A 143 -10.55 -3.50 4.43
N THR A 144 -11.53 -3.72 3.57
CA THR A 144 -11.52 -4.92 2.74
C THR A 144 -10.38 -4.77 1.74
N PRO A 145 -9.36 -5.67 1.74
CA PRO A 145 -8.39 -5.69 0.67
C PRO A 145 -9.13 -5.75 -0.67
N PRO A 146 -8.61 -5.15 -1.73
CA PRO A 146 -9.14 -5.41 -3.07
C PRO A 146 -9.23 -6.93 -3.23
N PRO A 147 -10.35 -7.48 -3.73
CA PRO A 147 -10.58 -8.92 -3.74
C PRO A 147 -9.39 -9.64 -4.36
N THR A 148 -8.79 -10.53 -3.58
CA THR A 148 -7.79 -11.47 -4.09
C THR A 148 -8.51 -12.34 -5.12
N PRO A 149 -8.07 -12.45 -6.37
CA PRO A 149 -8.69 -13.35 -7.31
C PRO A 149 -8.54 -14.76 -6.76
N GLY A 150 -9.66 -15.30 -6.28
CA GLY A 150 -9.70 -16.64 -5.74
C GLY A 150 -9.20 -17.66 -6.76
N GLY A 151 -8.40 -18.60 -6.29
CA GLY A 151 -8.12 -19.84 -6.99
C GLY A 151 -9.42 -20.64 -7.13
N GLY A 152 -10.28 -20.25 -8.04
CA GLY A 152 -11.44 -21.00 -8.48
C GLY A 152 -11.06 -21.78 -9.73
N THR A 153 -10.92 -23.10 -9.61
CA THR A 153 -10.99 -24.00 -10.74
C THR A 153 -12.42 -23.96 -11.30
N GLY A 154 -12.73 -22.93 -12.07
CA GLY A 154 -13.99 -22.78 -12.78
C GLY A 154 -13.76 -22.99 -14.27
N ASN A 155 -14.26 -24.09 -14.81
CA ASN A 155 -14.38 -24.32 -16.25
C ASN A 155 -15.11 -23.15 -16.91
N PHE A 156 -14.42 -22.37 -17.72
CA PHE A 156 -15.04 -21.41 -18.61
C PHE A 156 -15.54 -22.14 -19.85
N SER A 157 -16.85 -22.40 -19.93
CA SER A 157 -17.53 -22.60 -21.20
C SER A 157 -17.92 -21.24 -21.76
N PRO A 158 -17.55 -20.92 -23.02
CA PRO A 158 -18.00 -19.68 -23.63
C PRO A 158 -19.45 -19.83 -24.08
N SER A 159 -20.38 -19.23 -23.32
CA SER A 159 -21.75 -19.03 -23.78
C SER A 159 -21.86 -17.64 -24.40
N THR A 160 -21.90 -17.60 -25.72
CA THR A 160 -22.28 -16.41 -26.48
C THR A 160 -23.79 -16.20 -26.37
N SER A 161 -24.19 -15.20 -25.57
CA SER A 161 -25.52 -14.61 -25.64
C SER A 161 -25.39 -13.10 -25.47
N PHE A 162 -25.44 -12.36 -26.60
CA PHE A 162 -25.60 -10.91 -26.59
C PHE A 162 -27.08 -10.59 -26.35
N GLY A 163 -27.43 -10.31 -25.10
CA GLY A 163 -28.71 -9.73 -24.69
C GLY A 163 -28.48 -8.29 -24.23
N ASN A 164 -28.93 -7.34 -25.04
CA ASN A 164 -28.87 -5.90 -24.78
C ASN A 164 -29.89 -5.53 -23.69
N THR A 165 -29.44 -5.13 -22.47
CA THR A 165 -30.18 -4.19 -21.60
C THR A 165 -29.32 -3.80 -20.38
N GLY A 166 -29.12 -2.51 -20.16
CA GLY A 166 -28.71 -1.92 -18.90
C GLY A 166 -27.22 -1.64 -18.75
N LYS A 167 -26.89 -0.36 -18.58
CA LYS A 167 -25.55 0.14 -18.24
C LYS A 167 -24.94 -0.58 -17.04
N GLU A 168 -24.25 -1.68 -17.23
CA GLU A 168 -23.28 -2.17 -16.28
C GLU A 168 -22.00 -1.35 -16.48
N VAL A 169 -21.76 -0.44 -15.53
CA VAL A 169 -20.45 0.22 -15.41
C VAL A 169 -19.50 -0.84 -14.90
N PHE A 170 -18.71 -1.43 -15.79
CA PHE A 170 -17.58 -2.29 -15.41
C PHE A 170 -16.61 -1.43 -14.60
N LYS A 171 -16.65 -1.55 -13.28
CA LYS A 171 -15.59 -1.04 -12.40
C LYS A 171 -14.37 -1.92 -12.61
N VAL A 172 -13.55 -1.59 -13.59
CA VAL A 172 -12.22 -2.19 -13.73
C VAL A 172 -11.39 -1.74 -12.54
N THR A 173 -10.98 -2.66 -11.70
CA THR A 173 -10.17 -2.35 -10.52
C THR A 173 -8.72 -2.03 -10.93
N SER A 174 -8.03 -1.20 -10.16
CA SER A 174 -6.60 -0.92 -10.38
C SER A 174 -5.77 -2.21 -10.48
N LYS A 175 -6.14 -3.24 -9.73
CA LYS A 175 -5.48 -4.56 -9.74
C LYS A 175 -5.65 -5.29 -11.08
N GLU A 176 -6.83 -5.23 -11.69
CA GLU A 176 -7.09 -5.82 -13.02
C GLU A 176 -6.33 -5.09 -14.11
N ILE A 177 -6.23 -3.76 -14.02
CA ILE A 177 -5.41 -2.96 -14.92
C ILE A 177 -3.95 -3.36 -14.80
N ILE A 178 -3.41 -3.47 -13.58
CA ILE A 178 -2.02 -3.87 -13.35
C ILE A 178 -1.77 -5.29 -13.87
N LYS A 179 -2.69 -6.23 -13.68
CA LYS A 179 -2.58 -7.59 -14.25
C LYS A 179 -2.54 -7.58 -15.78
N ALA A 180 -3.36 -6.75 -16.41
CA ALA A 180 -3.34 -6.60 -17.85
C ALA A 180 -1.97 -6.07 -18.33
N PHE A 181 -1.42 -5.04 -17.66
CA PHE A 181 -0.07 -4.56 -17.94
C PHE A 181 1.00 -5.61 -17.71
N GLN A 182 0.98 -6.32 -16.58
CA GLN A 182 1.92 -7.41 -16.29
C GLN A 182 1.85 -8.51 -17.37
N SER A 183 0.66 -8.84 -17.85
CA SER A 183 0.46 -9.82 -18.94
C SER A 183 1.09 -9.34 -20.25
N ILE A 184 0.83 -8.08 -20.64
CA ILE A 184 1.41 -7.48 -21.86
C ILE A 184 2.94 -7.41 -21.74
N LEU A 185 3.46 -6.94 -20.62
CA LEU A 185 4.90 -6.84 -20.36
C LEU A 185 5.57 -8.22 -20.37
N LYS A 186 4.89 -9.25 -19.85
CA LYS A 186 5.38 -10.64 -19.85
C LYS A 186 5.40 -11.23 -21.24
N ALA A 187 4.34 -11.03 -22.04
CA ALA A 187 4.27 -11.47 -23.43
C ALA A 187 5.37 -10.83 -24.30
N ASN A 188 5.78 -9.60 -23.99
CA ASN A 188 6.86 -8.89 -24.68
C ASN A 188 8.25 -9.09 -24.03
N GLY A 189 8.40 -9.99 -23.05
CA GLY A 189 9.68 -10.35 -22.45
C GLY A 189 10.25 -9.35 -21.45
N TYR A 190 9.54 -8.25 -21.15
CA TYR A 190 9.98 -7.23 -20.18
C TYR A 190 9.73 -7.65 -18.73
N TYR A 191 8.71 -8.47 -18.46
CA TYR A 191 8.30 -8.88 -17.11
C TYR A 191 8.52 -10.39 -16.89
N LYS A 192 9.23 -10.73 -15.81
CA LYS A 192 9.54 -12.13 -15.46
C LYS A 192 8.84 -12.60 -14.18
N GLY A 193 8.05 -11.71 -13.54
CA GLY A 193 7.34 -12.01 -12.31
C GLY A 193 6.03 -12.77 -12.51
N GLN A 194 5.31 -12.97 -11.43
CA GLN A 194 3.94 -13.47 -11.42
C GLN A 194 2.97 -12.35 -11.78
N ILE A 195 1.86 -12.70 -12.46
CA ILE A 195 0.79 -11.75 -12.78
C ILE A 195 -0.14 -11.69 -11.57
N ASP A 196 0.22 -10.85 -10.59
CA ASP A 196 -0.43 -10.75 -9.29
C ASP A 196 -1.30 -9.48 -9.14
N GLY A 197 -1.14 -8.53 -10.08
CA GLY A 197 -1.85 -7.25 -10.04
C GLY A 197 -1.24 -6.27 -9.04
N LEU A 198 0.00 -6.49 -8.61
CA LEU A 198 0.73 -5.57 -7.75
C LEU A 198 1.70 -4.72 -8.58
N MET A 199 1.73 -3.42 -8.30
CA MET A 199 2.72 -2.51 -8.90
C MET A 199 4.03 -2.57 -8.10
N GLY A 200 4.57 -3.78 -7.97
CA GLY A 200 5.83 -4.05 -7.28
C GLY A 200 7.06 -3.65 -8.10
N PRO A 201 8.27 -3.81 -7.53
CA PRO A 201 9.54 -3.45 -8.18
C PRO A 201 9.72 -4.05 -9.56
N LEU A 202 9.41 -5.33 -9.71
CA LEU A 202 9.54 -6.05 -10.99
C LEU A 202 8.60 -5.48 -12.05
N THR A 203 7.37 -5.11 -11.68
CA THR A 203 6.40 -4.50 -12.59
C THR A 203 6.84 -3.11 -13.04
N ARG A 204 7.32 -2.28 -12.10
CA ARG A 204 7.83 -0.93 -12.39
C ARG A 204 9.07 -0.96 -13.27
N GLU A 205 10.00 -1.87 -13.00
CA GLU A 205 11.19 -2.04 -13.84
C GLU A 205 10.82 -2.51 -15.25
N ALA A 206 9.86 -3.41 -15.37
CA ALA A 206 9.37 -3.88 -16.67
C ALA A 206 8.72 -2.73 -17.46
N LEU A 207 7.91 -1.89 -16.82
CA LEU A 207 7.33 -0.69 -17.45
C LEU A 207 8.42 0.27 -17.93
N ARG A 208 9.42 0.55 -17.09
CA ARG A 208 10.57 1.39 -17.46
C ARG A 208 11.34 0.83 -18.66
N LYS A 209 11.61 -0.48 -18.69
CA LYS A 209 12.27 -1.16 -19.81
C LYS A 209 11.44 -1.12 -21.08
N ALA A 210 10.12 -1.17 -20.96
CA ALA A 210 9.18 -1.06 -22.07
C ALA A 210 9.00 0.39 -22.58
N GLY A 211 9.64 1.39 -21.92
CA GLY A 211 9.54 2.80 -22.32
C GLY A 211 8.21 3.46 -21.95
N VAL A 212 7.43 2.84 -21.09
CA VAL A 212 6.20 3.44 -20.55
C VAL A 212 6.61 4.52 -19.55
N LYS A 213 6.27 5.76 -19.85
CA LYS A 213 6.51 6.95 -18.99
C LYS A 213 5.30 7.24 -18.14
#